data_1e34fbb4c9000224cc68c34ad9f87d32
#
_entry.id   1e34fbb4c9000224cc68c34ad9f87d32
#
_cell.length_a   1.000
_cell.length_b   1.000
_cell.length_c   1.000
_cell.angle_alpha   90.00
_cell.angle_beta   90.00
_cell.angle_gamma   90.00
#
_symmetry.space_group_name_H-M   'P 1'
#
loop_
_entity.id
_entity.type
_entity.pdbx_description
1 polymer ?
#
loop_
_entity_poly.entity_id
_entity_poly.type
_entity_poly.pdbx_seq_one_letter_code
_entity_poly.pdbx_strand_id
1 'polypeptide(L)'
;MKDKIRVLWLCNAIIPQVSEKLNVNTGTGGGWLNQLSDIFDKRDDIELCIVAPFLQGDELAHITFGNKSEFYGFPKKIHEPWIYDDSVEEVFAKILAEFKPDLVHIFGTEFPHTLSMVRAFNNPDKTIIHVQGIISAIAKHYTAFLPEKAVKRYSFRDFIKRDNIEEQQDKFALRGEYEIEAIKKVRHVFHRTEWDEAVIKGINPAVCLHYAQEMMRGSFYSGTWNYEDCEKYSIFISQGNYPLKGLHIMLEALRSVKELYSGVKLYIAGDDILTVSSFKEKIRESYYSKYIRRLIIEWDLTDNVEFTGPLSEEKMRQRYLKSNVFVSASSIENSSNSVAEAMLLGVPIVSSFVGGCTSLIEHGVNGLLYQADAPYMLAYYICEIFQNKDFAKSIGKKEVEKARMLYDKELIVENILQTYKEMLET
;
A
#
# COMPACT_ATOMS: atom_id res chain seq x y z
N MET A 1 -7.57 28.16 23.98
CA MET A 1 -7.29 26.88 23.29
C MET A 1 -7.19 25.81 24.37
N LYS A 2 -7.67 24.60 24.10
CA LYS A 2 -7.42 23.47 25.02
C LYS A 2 -5.90 23.26 25.08
N ASP A 3 -5.37 22.96 26.27
CA ASP A 3 -3.93 22.70 26.47
C ASP A 3 -3.46 21.41 25.74
N LYS A 4 -4.39 20.53 25.39
CA LYS A 4 -4.13 19.25 24.69
C LYS A 4 -5.25 18.91 23.74
N ILE A 5 -4.89 18.33 22.58
CA ILE A 5 -5.81 17.81 21.55
C ILE A 5 -5.93 16.29 21.73
N ARG A 6 -7.13 15.80 21.90
CA ARG A 6 -7.43 14.35 21.99
C ARG A 6 -7.74 13.82 20.60
N VAL A 7 -6.85 13.00 20.05
CA VAL A 7 -6.96 12.48 18.68
C VAL A 7 -7.17 10.97 18.72
N LEU A 8 -8.23 10.50 18.06
CA LEU A 8 -8.43 9.08 17.84
C LEU A 8 -8.02 8.73 16.40
N TRP A 9 -7.08 7.80 16.26
CA TRP A 9 -6.69 7.21 14.98
C TRP A 9 -7.39 5.87 14.77
N LEU A 10 -8.15 5.73 13.69
CA LEU A 10 -8.63 4.44 13.23
C LEU A 10 -7.66 3.88 12.17
N CYS A 11 -7.12 2.69 12.40
CA CYS A 11 -6.14 2.05 11.55
C CYS A 11 -6.64 0.68 11.06
N ASN A 12 -6.18 0.26 9.87
CA ASN A 12 -6.51 -1.04 9.28
C ASN A 12 -5.71 -2.21 9.86
N ALA A 13 -4.63 -1.93 10.57
CA ALA A 13 -3.73 -2.90 11.19
C ALA A 13 -3.18 -2.38 12.51
N ILE A 14 -2.78 -3.30 13.38
CA ILE A 14 -2.09 -2.99 14.63
C ILE A 14 -0.67 -2.50 14.31
N ILE A 15 -0.25 -1.43 14.97
CA ILE A 15 1.13 -0.93 14.84
C ILE A 15 2.13 -1.84 15.60
N PRO A 16 3.40 -1.89 15.19
CA PRO A 16 4.41 -2.77 15.81
C PRO A 16 4.55 -2.63 17.33
N GLN A 17 4.51 -1.42 17.88
CA GLN A 17 4.60 -1.18 19.33
C GLN A 17 3.46 -1.82 20.12
N VAL A 18 2.23 -1.75 19.59
CA VAL A 18 1.07 -2.40 20.19
C VAL A 18 1.16 -3.92 20.06
N SER A 19 1.61 -4.40 18.88
CA SER A 19 1.87 -5.83 18.61
C SER A 19 2.82 -6.44 19.62
N GLU A 20 3.94 -5.76 19.89
CA GLU A 20 4.95 -6.18 20.86
C GLU A 20 4.36 -6.26 22.26
N LYS A 21 3.62 -5.23 22.69
CA LYS A 21 3.00 -5.19 24.02
C LYS A 21 1.92 -6.26 24.21
N LEU A 22 1.16 -6.58 23.16
CA LEU A 22 0.15 -7.65 23.17
C LEU A 22 0.75 -9.04 22.96
N ASN A 23 2.06 -9.12 22.70
CA ASN A 23 2.77 -10.36 22.40
C ASN A 23 2.14 -11.14 21.22
N VAL A 24 1.75 -10.41 20.16
CA VAL A 24 1.14 -10.96 18.95
C VAL A 24 1.98 -10.68 17.73
N ASN A 25 2.04 -11.63 16.80
CA ASN A 25 2.72 -11.42 15.52
C ASN A 25 1.70 -10.96 14.47
N THR A 26 1.73 -9.68 14.12
CA THR A 26 0.84 -9.06 13.12
C THR A 26 1.47 -8.94 11.74
N GLY A 27 2.64 -9.52 11.52
CA GLY A 27 3.39 -9.40 10.27
C GLY A 27 3.99 -7.99 10.08
N THR A 28 4.19 -7.58 8.82
CA THR A 28 4.83 -6.31 8.47
C THR A 28 3.84 -5.17 8.19
N GLY A 29 2.55 -5.39 8.42
CA GLY A 29 1.50 -4.38 8.21
C GLY A 29 1.62 -3.20 9.19
N GLY A 30 1.27 -1.99 8.76
CA GLY A 30 1.22 -0.81 9.62
C GLY A 30 2.57 -0.15 9.96
N GLY A 31 3.70 -0.67 9.44
CA GLY A 31 5.04 -0.16 9.78
C GLY A 31 5.27 1.31 9.43
N TRP A 32 4.57 1.86 8.47
CA TRP A 32 4.63 3.26 8.08
C TRP A 32 3.99 4.20 9.13
N LEU A 33 2.97 3.73 9.89
CA LEU A 33 2.38 4.49 11.01
C LEU A 33 3.26 4.51 12.26
N ASN A 34 4.23 3.61 12.38
CA ASN A 34 5.02 3.46 13.59
C ASN A 34 5.80 4.72 13.95
N GLN A 35 6.50 5.32 12.97
CA GLN A 35 7.26 6.56 13.22
C GLN A 35 6.34 7.74 13.55
N LEU A 36 5.19 7.85 12.87
CA LEU A 36 4.23 8.91 13.13
C LEU A 36 3.62 8.76 14.54
N SER A 37 3.25 7.54 14.95
CA SER A 37 2.72 7.28 16.30
C SER A 37 3.74 7.57 17.39
N ASP A 38 5.04 7.25 17.18
CA ASP A 38 6.14 7.57 18.09
C ASP A 38 6.31 9.07 18.32
N ILE A 39 6.18 9.84 17.24
CA ILE A 39 6.29 11.31 17.32
C ILE A 39 5.10 11.87 18.09
N PHE A 40 3.89 11.39 17.80
CA PHE A 40 2.66 11.84 18.45
C PHE A 40 2.58 11.45 19.93
N ASP A 41 3.04 10.24 20.29
CA ASP A 41 3.10 9.77 21.68
C ASP A 41 4.03 10.62 22.57
N LYS A 42 5.08 11.21 21.99
CA LYS A 42 6.06 12.05 22.70
C LYS A 42 5.62 13.51 22.85
N ARG A 43 4.56 13.94 22.20
CA ARG A 43 4.10 15.33 22.23
C ARG A 43 3.25 15.61 23.47
N ASP A 44 3.53 16.72 24.15
CA ASP A 44 2.77 17.13 25.34
C ASP A 44 1.39 17.72 25.00
N ASP A 45 1.25 18.26 23.79
CA ASP A 45 0.01 18.88 23.27
C ASP A 45 -0.98 17.88 22.62
N ILE A 46 -0.63 16.58 22.56
CA ILE A 46 -1.45 15.52 21.97
C ILE A 46 -1.74 14.42 23.00
N GLU A 47 -2.98 13.96 23.06
CA GLU A 47 -3.38 12.68 23.63
C GLU A 47 -3.83 11.76 22.49
N LEU A 48 -3.09 10.67 22.25
CA LEU A 48 -3.30 9.76 21.15
C LEU A 48 -4.02 8.49 21.59
N CYS A 49 -5.09 8.14 20.88
CA CYS A 49 -5.73 6.83 20.96
C CYS A 49 -5.68 6.16 19.59
N ILE A 50 -5.22 4.92 19.51
CA ILE A 50 -5.23 4.11 18.29
C ILE A 50 -6.29 3.02 18.40
N VAL A 51 -7.12 2.89 17.37
CA VAL A 51 -8.17 1.88 17.26
C VAL A 51 -7.89 1.02 16.03
N ALA A 52 -7.73 -0.30 16.19
CA ALA A 52 -7.45 -1.20 15.08
C ALA A 52 -8.11 -2.58 15.27
N PRO A 53 -8.29 -3.37 14.19
CA PRO A 53 -8.83 -4.72 14.30
C PRO A 53 -7.94 -5.60 15.17
N PHE A 54 -8.50 -6.23 16.19
CA PHE A 54 -7.81 -7.14 17.06
C PHE A 54 -8.70 -8.34 17.43
N LEU A 55 -8.16 -9.55 17.43
CA LEU A 55 -8.89 -10.82 17.43
C LEU A 55 -8.67 -11.66 18.68
N GLN A 56 -8.35 -11.10 19.81
CA GLN A 56 -8.11 -11.87 21.02
C GLN A 56 -9.27 -11.71 22.01
N GLY A 57 -10.17 -12.71 22.03
CA GLY A 57 -11.30 -12.79 22.96
C GLY A 57 -12.56 -12.00 22.53
N ASP A 58 -13.60 -12.10 23.36
CA ASP A 58 -14.89 -11.44 23.16
C ASP A 58 -14.94 -10.02 23.76
N GLU A 59 -13.89 -9.61 24.49
CA GLU A 59 -13.80 -8.31 25.15
C GLU A 59 -12.97 -7.33 24.31
N LEU A 60 -13.31 -6.04 24.41
CA LEU A 60 -12.53 -4.94 23.87
C LEU A 60 -11.13 -4.95 24.50
N ALA A 61 -10.10 -5.21 23.69
CA ALA A 61 -8.74 -5.07 24.16
C ALA A 61 -8.45 -3.58 24.40
N HIS A 62 -8.10 -3.21 25.62
CA HIS A 62 -7.70 -1.85 25.97
C HIS A 62 -6.35 -1.90 26.69
N ILE A 63 -5.36 -1.22 26.15
CA ILE A 63 -4.03 -1.10 26.76
C ILE A 63 -3.46 0.29 26.58
N THR A 64 -2.56 0.69 27.47
CA THR A 64 -1.69 1.85 27.27
C THR A 64 -0.39 1.38 26.63
N PHE A 65 0.13 2.11 25.64
CA PHE A 65 1.42 1.83 24.98
C PHE A 65 2.26 3.10 24.87
N GLY A 66 3.54 2.95 24.48
CA GLY A 66 4.46 4.08 24.46
C GLY A 66 4.57 4.77 25.81
N ASN A 67 4.59 6.10 25.84
CA ASN A 67 4.62 6.90 27.06
C ASN A 67 3.23 7.05 27.71
N LYS A 68 2.20 7.33 26.88
CA LYS A 68 0.86 7.70 27.36
C LYS A 68 -0.28 7.38 26.40
N SER A 69 0.01 6.84 25.21
CA SER A 69 -0.99 6.57 24.19
C SER A 69 -1.87 5.36 24.56
N GLU A 70 -3.12 5.40 24.14
CA GLU A 70 -4.10 4.34 24.38
C GLU A 70 -4.32 3.53 23.09
N PHE A 71 -4.62 2.26 23.25
CA PHE A 71 -5.02 1.38 22.16
C PHE A 71 -6.30 0.64 22.51
N TYR A 72 -7.25 0.63 21.58
CA TYR A 72 -8.45 -0.20 21.62
C TYR A 72 -8.48 -1.15 20.44
N GLY A 73 -8.64 -2.44 20.74
CA GLY A 73 -8.90 -3.46 19.71
C GLY A 73 -10.40 -3.61 19.47
N PHE A 74 -10.83 -3.77 18.21
CA PHE A 74 -12.21 -4.10 17.90
C PHE A 74 -12.32 -5.41 17.11
N PRO A 75 -13.44 -6.18 17.26
CA PRO A 75 -13.62 -7.42 16.54
C PRO A 75 -13.79 -7.17 15.04
N LYS A 76 -13.14 -8.02 14.22
CA LYS A 76 -13.30 -8.01 12.76
C LYS A 76 -13.79 -9.37 12.30
N LYS A 77 -14.77 -9.39 11.39
CA LYS A 77 -15.14 -10.62 10.68
C LYS A 77 -13.96 -11.08 9.82
N ILE A 78 -13.33 -12.18 10.22
CA ILE A 78 -12.12 -12.71 9.55
C ILE A 78 -12.44 -13.28 8.18
N HIS A 79 -13.60 -13.92 8.04
CA HIS A 79 -13.95 -14.67 6.84
C HIS A 79 -14.54 -13.80 5.71
N GLU A 80 -15.17 -12.68 6.07
CA GLU A 80 -15.85 -11.78 5.15
C GLU A 80 -15.54 -10.30 5.45
N PRO A 81 -14.26 -9.90 5.38
CA PRO A 81 -13.83 -8.55 5.77
C PRO A 81 -14.36 -7.44 4.84
N TRP A 82 -15.06 -7.81 3.79
CA TRP A 82 -15.71 -6.90 2.83
C TRP A 82 -17.18 -6.65 3.15
N ILE A 83 -17.79 -7.36 4.12
CA ILE A 83 -19.19 -7.17 4.51
C ILE A 83 -19.26 -6.18 5.67
N TYR A 84 -20.17 -5.23 5.55
CA TYR A 84 -20.47 -4.29 6.63
C TYR A 84 -21.02 -5.01 7.87
N ASP A 85 -20.63 -4.53 9.04
CA ASP A 85 -21.04 -5.08 10.33
C ASP A 85 -21.52 -3.96 11.24
N ASP A 86 -22.84 -3.85 11.42
CA ASP A 86 -23.47 -2.81 12.25
C ASP A 86 -23.01 -2.89 13.71
N SER A 87 -22.67 -4.07 14.23
CA SER A 87 -22.20 -4.23 15.61
C SER A 87 -20.90 -3.47 15.90
N VAL A 88 -20.11 -3.19 14.86
CA VAL A 88 -18.87 -2.40 14.99
C VAL A 88 -19.16 -0.93 15.29
N GLU A 89 -20.30 -0.39 14.84
CA GLU A 89 -20.71 0.98 15.20
C GLU A 89 -20.94 1.12 16.72
N GLU A 90 -21.58 0.11 17.35
CA GLU A 90 -21.80 0.11 18.79
C GLU A 90 -20.49 0.03 19.58
N VAL A 91 -19.53 -0.76 19.08
CA VAL A 91 -18.18 -0.83 19.66
C VAL A 91 -17.49 0.53 19.58
N PHE A 92 -17.53 1.18 18.42
CA PHE A 92 -16.94 2.51 18.25
C PHE A 92 -17.64 3.55 19.10
N ALA A 93 -18.96 3.50 19.24
CA ALA A 93 -19.70 4.43 20.11
C ALA A 93 -19.24 4.33 21.58
N LYS A 94 -18.93 3.11 22.08
CA LYS A 94 -18.37 2.91 23.42
C LYS A 94 -16.97 3.51 23.55
N ILE A 95 -16.07 3.23 22.61
CA ILE A 95 -14.71 3.79 22.60
C ILE A 95 -14.75 5.32 22.53
N LEU A 96 -15.59 5.88 21.69
CA LEU A 96 -15.78 7.35 21.55
C LEU A 96 -16.31 7.98 22.83
N ALA A 97 -17.24 7.33 23.52
CA ALA A 97 -17.78 7.80 24.79
C ALA A 97 -16.76 7.78 25.94
N GLU A 98 -15.86 6.80 25.93
CA GLU A 98 -14.79 6.64 26.91
C GLU A 98 -13.63 7.59 26.64
N PHE A 99 -13.04 7.54 25.44
CA PHE A 99 -11.89 8.38 25.08
C PHE A 99 -12.25 9.85 24.84
N LYS A 100 -13.46 10.16 24.37
CA LYS A 100 -13.96 11.53 24.06
C LYS A 100 -12.99 12.33 23.19
N PRO A 101 -12.72 11.90 21.95
CA PRO A 101 -11.79 12.59 21.05
C PRO A 101 -12.31 13.97 20.66
N ASP A 102 -11.41 14.92 20.46
CA ASP A 102 -11.69 16.21 19.84
C ASP A 102 -11.83 16.07 18.32
N LEU A 103 -11.08 15.11 17.73
CA LEU A 103 -11.16 14.76 16.32
C LEU A 103 -10.84 13.26 16.10
N VAL A 104 -11.33 12.74 14.98
CA VAL A 104 -11.08 11.37 14.52
C VAL A 104 -10.33 11.42 13.20
N HIS A 105 -9.17 10.78 13.14
CA HIS A 105 -8.36 10.60 11.94
C HIS A 105 -8.40 9.13 11.50
N ILE A 106 -8.91 8.86 10.31
CA ILE A 106 -9.10 7.52 9.77
C ILE A 106 -8.03 7.27 8.72
N PHE A 107 -7.19 6.26 8.91
CA PHE A 107 -6.16 5.84 7.98
C PHE A 107 -6.66 4.72 7.08
N GLY A 108 -7.01 5.08 5.85
CA GLY A 108 -7.48 4.18 4.81
C GLY A 108 -9.00 3.99 4.77
N THR A 109 -9.45 3.62 3.58
CA THR A 109 -10.88 3.38 3.26
C THR A 109 -11.12 1.93 2.79
N GLU A 110 -10.09 1.09 2.92
CA GLU A 110 -10.07 -0.25 2.34
C GLU A 110 -11.09 -1.22 2.95
N PHE A 111 -11.63 -0.88 4.12
CA PHE A 111 -12.56 -1.76 4.83
C PHE A 111 -13.81 -1.02 5.32
N PRO A 112 -14.94 -1.75 5.48
CA PRO A 112 -16.21 -1.17 5.89
C PRO A 112 -16.18 -0.43 7.24
N HIS A 113 -15.26 -0.80 8.14
CA HIS A 113 -15.17 -0.18 9.47
C HIS A 113 -14.82 1.33 9.41
N THR A 114 -14.28 1.83 8.30
CA THR A 114 -14.16 3.26 8.05
C THR A 114 -15.53 3.95 8.08
N LEU A 115 -16.51 3.38 7.36
CA LEU A 115 -17.87 3.90 7.38
C LEU A 115 -18.52 3.75 8.76
N SER A 116 -18.25 2.63 9.47
CA SER A 116 -18.78 2.43 10.83
C SER A 116 -18.27 3.50 11.80
N MET A 117 -16.98 3.90 11.71
CA MET A 117 -16.44 4.99 12.55
C MET A 117 -17.04 6.35 12.17
N VAL A 118 -17.18 6.65 10.87
CA VAL A 118 -17.80 7.90 10.39
C VAL A 118 -19.23 8.03 10.89
N ARG A 119 -20.00 6.92 10.88
CA ARG A 119 -21.39 6.90 11.39
C ARG A 119 -21.45 7.01 12.92
N ALA A 120 -20.60 6.27 13.64
CA ALA A 120 -20.59 6.28 15.09
C ALA A 120 -20.17 7.64 15.67
N PHE A 121 -19.16 8.30 15.10
CA PHE A 121 -18.71 9.62 15.54
C PHE A 121 -19.66 10.74 15.10
N ASN A 122 -20.24 10.59 13.92
CA ASN A 122 -21.28 11.47 13.34
C ASN A 122 -20.94 12.97 13.45
N ASN A 123 -19.70 13.33 13.23
CA ASN A 123 -19.21 14.71 13.25
C ASN A 123 -18.33 14.97 12.02
N PRO A 124 -18.93 15.40 10.89
CA PRO A 124 -18.20 15.63 9.63
C PRO A 124 -17.04 16.62 9.75
N ASP A 125 -17.19 17.68 10.56
CA ASP A 125 -16.20 18.75 10.71
C ASP A 125 -15.01 18.34 11.58
N LYS A 126 -15.13 17.26 12.37
CA LYS A 126 -14.07 16.74 13.24
C LYS A 126 -13.58 15.34 12.81
N THR A 127 -14.00 14.89 11.62
CA THR A 127 -13.55 13.64 11.01
C THR A 127 -12.68 13.94 9.79
N ILE A 128 -11.48 13.36 9.75
CA ILE A 128 -10.62 13.40 8.57
C ILE A 128 -10.26 11.98 8.12
N ILE A 129 -10.39 11.72 6.84
CA ILE A 129 -9.95 10.46 6.21
C ILE A 129 -8.63 10.70 5.49
N HIS A 130 -7.61 9.89 5.78
CA HIS A 130 -6.36 9.85 5.05
C HIS A 130 -6.39 8.67 4.08
N VAL A 131 -6.55 8.94 2.80
CA VAL A 131 -6.67 7.88 1.79
C VAL A 131 -5.35 7.15 1.59
N GLN A 132 -5.38 5.82 1.62
CA GLN A 132 -4.24 4.95 1.34
C GLN A 132 -4.40 4.28 -0.03
N GLY A 133 -5.52 3.61 -0.23
CA GLY A 133 -5.97 3.12 -1.51
C GLY A 133 -7.41 3.57 -1.72
N ILE A 134 -7.76 3.99 -2.93
CA ILE A 134 -9.14 4.33 -3.27
C ILE A 134 -9.79 3.10 -3.90
N ILE A 135 -10.47 2.31 -3.06
CA ILE A 135 -10.98 0.98 -3.40
C ILE A 135 -12.01 1.01 -4.52
N SER A 136 -12.88 2.01 -4.55
CA SER A 136 -13.89 2.20 -5.60
C SER A 136 -13.28 2.42 -6.99
N ALA A 137 -12.12 3.05 -7.06
CA ALA A 137 -11.35 3.20 -8.29
C ALA A 137 -10.53 1.94 -8.60
N ILE A 138 -9.87 1.35 -7.59
CA ILE A 138 -9.06 0.13 -7.72
C ILE A 138 -9.90 -1.04 -8.26
N ALA A 139 -11.15 -1.20 -7.81
CA ALA A 139 -12.06 -2.24 -8.26
C ALA A 139 -12.20 -2.29 -9.78
N LYS A 140 -12.22 -1.14 -10.45
CA LYS A 140 -12.37 -1.04 -11.91
C LYS A 140 -11.15 -1.60 -12.68
N HIS A 141 -9.99 -1.67 -12.02
CA HIS A 141 -8.73 -2.11 -12.60
C HIS A 141 -8.26 -3.48 -12.10
N TYR A 142 -9.11 -4.18 -11.32
CA TYR A 142 -8.70 -5.41 -10.63
C TYR A 142 -8.29 -6.54 -11.57
N THR A 143 -8.90 -6.64 -12.74
CA THR A 143 -8.58 -7.66 -13.75
C THR A 143 -7.23 -7.45 -14.43
N ALA A 144 -6.65 -6.25 -14.33
CA ALA A 144 -5.26 -5.95 -14.68
C ALA A 144 -4.84 -6.43 -16.08
N PHE A 145 -5.68 -6.18 -17.09
CA PHE A 145 -5.46 -6.59 -18.49
C PHE A 145 -5.36 -8.10 -18.73
N LEU A 146 -5.73 -8.93 -17.74
CA LEU A 146 -5.76 -10.38 -17.92
C LEU A 146 -6.80 -10.79 -18.97
N PRO A 147 -6.51 -11.85 -19.76
CA PRO A 147 -7.51 -12.41 -20.67
C PRO A 147 -8.78 -12.83 -19.92
N GLU A 148 -9.95 -12.58 -20.50
CA GLU A 148 -11.26 -12.93 -19.90
C GLU A 148 -11.33 -14.39 -19.43
N LYS A 149 -10.74 -15.31 -20.21
CA LYS A 149 -10.64 -16.72 -19.83
C LYS A 149 -9.83 -16.95 -18.56
N ALA A 150 -8.87 -16.09 -18.22
CA ALA A 150 -8.11 -16.20 -16.99
C ALA A 150 -8.90 -15.60 -15.82
N VAL A 151 -9.59 -14.49 -16.05
CA VAL A 151 -10.41 -13.79 -15.04
C VAL A 151 -11.52 -14.71 -14.51
N LYS A 152 -12.21 -15.44 -15.39
CA LYS A 152 -13.36 -16.30 -15.03
C LYS A 152 -13.00 -17.70 -14.55
N ARG A 153 -11.73 -18.10 -14.58
CA ARG A 153 -11.32 -19.44 -14.15
C ARG A 153 -11.19 -19.56 -12.64
N TYR A 154 -11.41 -20.80 -12.18
CA TYR A 154 -11.29 -21.21 -10.79
C TYR A 154 -10.14 -22.20 -10.59
N SER A 155 -9.41 -22.03 -9.48
CA SER A 155 -8.75 -23.16 -8.83
C SER A 155 -9.73 -23.88 -7.89
N PHE A 156 -9.32 -25.01 -7.33
CA PHE A 156 -10.14 -25.67 -6.31
C PHE A 156 -10.35 -24.77 -5.08
N ARG A 157 -9.29 -24.06 -4.65
CA ARG A 157 -9.37 -23.07 -3.58
C ARG A 157 -10.37 -21.97 -3.90
N ASP A 158 -10.28 -21.41 -5.10
CA ASP A 158 -11.13 -20.28 -5.49
C ASP A 158 -12.60 -20.69 -5.56
N PHE A 159 -12.88 -21.90 -6.03
CA PHE A 159 -14.23 -22.45 -6.03
C PHE A 159 -14.82 -22.56 -4.62
N ILE A 160 -14.05 -23.12 -3.67
CA ILE A 160 -14.51 -23.27 -2.28
C ILE A 160 -14.66 -21.90 -1.57
N LYS A 161 -13.74 -20.95 -1.82
CA LYS A 161 -13.74 -19.65 -1.17
C LYS A 161 -14.56 -18.59 -1.89
N ARG A 162 -15.11 -18.92 -3.07
CA ARG A 162 -15.70 -17.93 -3.96
C ARG A 162 -14.77 -16.74 -4.13
N ASP A 163 -13.58 -16.98 -4.70
CA ASP A 163 -12.47 -16.06 -4.65
C ASP A 163 -11.61 -16.08 -5.94
N ASN A 164 -12.25 -16.33 -7.10
CA ASN A 164 -11.59 -16.13 -8.40
C ASN A 164 -11.37 -14.63 -8.65
N ILE A 165 -10.71 -14.26 -9.73
CA ILE A 165 -10.34 -12.86 -9.99
C ILE A 165 -11.59 -11.97 -10.15
N GLU A 166 -12.64 -12.46 -10.81
CA GLU A 166 -13.91 -11.73 -10.97
C GLU A 166 -14.60 -11.52 -9.63
N GLU A 167 -14.72 -12.57 -8.81
CA GLU A 167 -15.30 -12.47 -7.46
C GLU A 167 -14.50 -11.57 -6.52
N GLN A 168 -13.18 -11.54 -6.67
CA GLN A 168 -12.33 -10.58 -5.94
C GLN A 168 -12.62 -9.14 -6.38
N GLN A 169 -12.80 -8.90 -7.68
CA GLN A 169 -13.22 -7.60 -8.20
C GLN A 169 -14.56 -7.15 -7.60
N ASP A 170 -15.54 -8.06 -7.54
CA ASP A 170 -16.86 -7.78 -6.94
C ASP A 170 -16.75 -7.41 -5.46
N LYS A 171 -15.90 -8.13 -4.70
CA LYS A 171 -15.61 -7.80 -3.29
C LYS A 171 -14.95 -6.43 -3.13
N PHE A 172 -14.08 -6.04 -4.06
CA PHE A 172 -13.52 -4.69 -4.09
C PHE A 172 -14.58 -3.65 -4.43
N ALA A 173 -15.45 -3.92 -5.40
CA ALA A 173 -16.53 -3.02 -5.77
C ALA A 173 -17.49 -2.78 -4.59
N LEU A 174 -17.88 -3.84 -3.88
CA LEU A 174 -18.72 -3.73 -2.68
C LEU A 174 -18.06 -2.87 -1.58
N ARG A 175 -16.77 -3.08 -1.31
CA ARG A 175 -16.04 -2.21 -0.37
C ARG A 175 -15.97 -0.76 -0.84
N GLY A 176 -15.87 -0.56 -2.16
CA GLY A 176 -15.90 0.77 -2.77
C GLY A 176 -17.21 1.52 -2.53
N GLU A 177 -18.34 0.83 -2.41
CA GLU A 177 -19.63 1.47 -2.06
C GLU A 177 -19.58 2.08 -0.64
N TYR A 178 -19.02 1.35 0.33
CA TYR A 178 -18.85 1.84 1.70
C TYR A 178 -17.83 3.00 1.77
N GLU A 179 -16.76 2.93 0.99
CA GLU A 179 -15.80 4.02 0.86
C GLU A 179 -16.47 5.30 0.34
N ILE A 180 -17.23 5.19 -0.75
CA ILE A 180 -17.94 6.32 -1.35
C ILE A 180 -18.90 6.95 -0.34
N GLU A 181 -19.63 6.14 0.43
CA GLU A 181 -20.52 6.65 1.47
C GLU A 181 -19.74 7.35 2.57
N ALA A 182 -18.62 6.78 3.04
CA ALA A 182 -17.78 7.38 4.07
C ALA A 182 -17.23 8.74 3.64
N ILE A 183 -16.67 8.84 2.42
CA ILE A 183 -16.11 10.09 1.86
C ILE A 183 -17.20 11.16 1.70
N LYS A 184 -18.43 10.79 1.32
CA LYS A 184 -19.57 11.73 1.23
C LYS A 184 -20.01 12.30 2.57
N LYS A 185 -19.73 11.61 3.67
CA LYS A 185 -20.17 11.98 5.03
C LYS A 185 -19.15 12.81 5.81
N VAL A 186 -17.92 12.96 5.31
CA VAL A 186 -16.88 13.75 5.97
C VAL A 186 -16.62 15.06 5.23
N ARG A 187 -16.12 16.05 5.96
CA ARG A 187 -15.74 17.34 5.39
C ARG A 187 -14.27 17.40 5.02
N HIS A 188 -13.41 16.64 5.68
CA HIS A 188 -11.96 16.72 5.52
C HIS A 188 -11.36 15.40 5.03
N VAL A 189 -10.48 15.49 4.00
CA VAL A 189 -9.74 14.33 3.48
C VAL A 189 -8.30 14.73 3.21
N PHE A 190 -7.36 13.94 3.70
CA PHE A 190 -5.96 14.01 3.28
C PHE A 190 -5.77 13.25 1.97
N HIS A 191 -5.16 13.92 1.01
CA HIS A 191 -4.73 13.34 -0.26
C HIS A 191 -3.20 13.38 -0.38
N ARG A 192 -2.63 12.55 -1.26
CA ARG A 192 -1.19 12.42 -1.48
C ARG A 192 -0.78 12.72 -2.91
N THR A 193 -1.70 12.62 -3.84
CA THR A 193 -1.47 12.75 -5.29
C THR A 193 -2.61 13.54 -5.94
N GLU A 194 -2.37 14.09 -7.13
CA GLU A 194 -3.41 14.73 -7.94
C GLU A 194 -4.53 13.74 -8.34
N TRP A 195 -4.16 12.47 -8.48
CA TRP A 195 -5.13 11.42 -8.78
C TRP A 195 -6.10 11.21 -7.61
N ASP A 196 -5.59 11.17 -6.37
CA ASP A 196 -6.45 11.09 -5.17
C ASP A 196 -7.41 12.27 -5.13
N GLU A 197 -6.89 13.48 -5.31
CA GLU A 197 -7.68 14.72 -5.32
C GLU A 197 -8.82 14.63 -6.34
N ALA A 198 -8.49 14.24 -7.58
CA ALA A 198 -9.48 14.15 -8.64
C ALA A 198 -10.58 13.12 -8.34
N VAL A 199 -10.22 11.93 -7.83
CA VAL A 199 -11.20 10.90 -7.49
C VAL A 199 -12.04 11.32 -6.30
N ILE A 200 -11.44 11.86 -5.24
CA ILE A 200 -12.16 12.29 -4.03
C ILE A 200 -13.13 13.42 -4.37
N LYS A 201 -12.73 14.43 -5.14
CA LYS A 201 -13.62 15.51 -5.61
C LYS A 201 -14.73 15.00 -6.51
N GLY A 202 -14.47 13.96 -7.30
CA GLY A 202 -15.51 13.28 -8.08
C GLY A 202 -16.56 12.57 -7.20
N ILE A 203 -16.20 12.13 -6.00
CA ILE A 203 -17.11 11.51 -5.02
C ILE A 203 -17.82 12.57 -4.18
N ASN A 204 -17.07 13.54 -3.64
CA ASN A 204 -17.57 14.61 -2.77
C ASN A 204 -16.99 15.97 -3.21
N PRO A 205 -17.69 16.71 -4.09
CA PRO A 205 -17.22 18.01 -4.59
C PRO A 205 -17.05 19.08 -3.51
N ALA A 206 -17.75 18.95 -2.37
CA ALA A 206 -17.72 19.92 -1.27
C ALA A 206 -16.61 19.64 -0.23
N VAL A 207 -15.81 18.59 -0.43
CA VAL A 207 -14.77 18.20 0.52
C VAL A 207 -13.66 19.25 0.62
N CYS A 208 -13.17 19.49 1.84
CA CYS A 208 -11.94 20.22 2.10
C CYS A 208 -10.77 19.23 1.98
N LEU A 209 -9.92 19.45 0.99
CA LEU A 209 -8.73 18.63 0.76
C LEU A 209 -7.52 19.21 1.48
N HIS A 210 -6.76 18.33 2.11
CA HIS A 210 -5.50 18.63 2.78
C HIS A 210 -4.41 17.73 2.23
N TYR A 211 -3.19 18.25 2.12
CA TYR A 211 -2.05 17.47 1.62
C TYR A 211 -1.23 16.92 2.76
N ALA A 212 -1.06 15.61 2.82
CA ALA A 212 -0.06 14.96 3.67
C ALA A 212 0.37 13.63 3.06
N GLN A 213 1.68 13.44 2.93
CA GLN A 213 2.27 12.15 2.58
C GLN A 213 2.30 11.20 3.79
N GLU A 214 2.53 9.91 3.55
CA GLU A 214 2.88 8.95 4.58
C GLU A 214 4.38 8.95 4.84
N MET A 215 4.78 8.74 6.09
CA MET A 215 6.19 8.49 6.39
C MET A 215 6.60 7.14 5.85
N MET A 216 7.73 7.06 5.18
CA MET A 216 8.28 5.78 4.79
C MET A 216 8.92 5.07 5.99
N ARG A 217 9.13 3.76 5.88
CA ARG A 217 9.81 2.97 6.90
C ARG A 217 11.22 3.51 7.15
N GLY A 218 11.67 3.47 8.41
CA GLY A 218 12.86 4.20 8.86
C GLY A 218 14.15 3.89 8.12
N SER A 219 14.38 2.63 7.79
CA SER A 219 15.59 2.18 7.11
C SER A 219 15.76 2.74 5.70
N PHE A 220 14.66 3.13 5.02
CA PHE A 220 14.70 3.65 3.65
C PHE A 220 15.20 5.10 3.56
N TYR A 221 15.23 5.83 4.68
CA TYR A 221 15.86 7.15 4.71
C TYR A 221 17.40 7.10 4.76
N SER A 222 17.98 5.91 4.87
CA SER A 222 19.41 5.67 4.91
C SER A 222 19.85 4.71 3.80
N GLY A 223 21.03 4.95 3.25
CA GLY A 223 21.57 4.20 2.12
C GLY A 223 21.40 4.96 0.81
N THR A 224 22.22 4.61 -0.15
CA THR A 224 22.20 5.18 -1.49
C THR A 224 22.56 4.10 -2.49
N TRP A 225 21.73 3.93 -3.50
CA TRP A 225 22.00 3.03 -4.60
C TRP A 225 23.25 3.45 -5.37
N ASN A 226 24.02 2.46 -5.78
CA ASN A 226 25.20 2.68 -6.61
C ASN A 226 25.24 1.64 -7.73
N TYR A 227 25.37 2.10 -8.95
CA TYR A 227 25.42 1.25 -10.14
C TYR A 227 26.53 0.18 -10.07
N GLU A 228 27.67 0.50 -9.45
CA GLU A 228 28.80 -0.43 -9.37
C GLU A 228 28.57 -1.60 -8.40
N ASP A 229 27.68 -1.41 -7.42
CA ASP A 229 27.39 -2.37 -6.37
C ASP A 229 26.15 -3.22 -6.66
N CYS A 230 25.38 -2.88 -7.72
CA CYS A 230 24.20 -3.64 -8.08
C CYS A 230 24.54 -4.91 -8.89
N GLU A 231 23.67 -5.89 -8.80
CA GLU A 231 23.71 -7.10 -9.61
C GLU A 231 23.33 -6.73 -11.05
N LYS A 232 24.24 -6.95 -12.01
CA LYS A 232 24.01 -6.62 -13.41
C LYS A 232 22.78 -7.34 -13.95
N TYR A 233 21.96 -6.62 -14.69
CA TYR A 233 20.73 -7.11 -15.35
C TYR A 233 19.72 -7.69 -14.35
N SER A 234 19.69 -7.15 -13.12
CA SER A 234 18.71 -7.53 -12.12
C SER A 234 17.52 -6.57 -12.08
N ILE A 235 16.33 -7.12 -12.07
CA ILE A 235 15.05 -6.43 -11.96
C ILE A 235 14.44 -6.82 -10.61
N PHE A 236 13.87 -5.87 -9.89
CA PHE A 236 13.16 -6.13 -8.65
C PHE A 236 11.73 -5.63 -8.70
N ILE A 237 10.79 -6.44 -8.23
CA ILE A 237 9.42 -6.07 -7.92
C ILE A 237 9.10 -6.41 -6.47
N SER A 238 8.42 -5.49 -5.78
CA SER A 238 8.17 -5.62 -4.34
C SER A 238 7.02 -6.57 -3.99
N GLN A 239 6.20 -6.95 -4.97
CA GLN A 239 5.02 -7.80 -4.77
C GLN A 239 4.50 -8.32 -6.11
N GLY A 240 4.03 -9.58 -6.16
CA GLY A 240 3.52 -10.18 -7.39
C GLY A 240 2.39 -11.20 -7.20
N ASN A 241 1.81 -11.31 -6.00
CA ASN A 241 0.89 -12.38 -5.61
C ASN A 241 -0.57 -12.19 -6.03
N TYR A 242 -0.95 -11.04 -6.60
CA TYR A 242 -2.30 -10.78 -7.10
C TYR A 242 -2.29 -9.89 -8.37
N PRO A 243 -3.37 -9.91 -9.18
CA PRO A 243 -3.37 -9.32 -10.52
C PRO A 243 -2.98 -7.85 -10.59
N LEU A 244 -3.47 -7.03 -9.67
CA LEU A 244 -3.24 -5.59 -9.65
C LEU A 244 -1.76 -5.20 -9.73
N LYS A 245 -0.85 -6.05 -9.22
CA LYS A 245 0.60 -5.81 -9.24
C LYS A 245 1.28 -6.13 -10.58
N GLY A 246 0.53 -6.66 -11.54
CA GLY A 246 0.97 -6.78 -12.94
C GLY A 246 2.14 -7.74 -13.18
N LEU A 247 2.36 -8.77 -12.32
CA LEU A 247 3.44 -9.72 -12.53
C LEU A 247 3.36 -10.39 -13.91
N HIS A 248 2.17 -10.67 -14.42
CA HIS A 248 1.98 -11.22 -15.76
C HIS A 248 2.47 -10.27 -16.87
N ILE A 249 2.30 -8.96 -16.73
CA ILE A 249 2.84 -7.93 -17.64
C ILE A 249 4.39 -7.90 -17.54
N MET A 250 4.91 -7.95 -16.31
CA MET A 250 6.35 -8.02 -16.09
C MET A 250 6.98 -9.26 -16.72
N LEU A 251 6.33 -10.43 -16.63
CA LEU A 251 6.83 -11.66 -17.25
C LEU A 251 6.85 -11.59 -18.78
N GLU A 252 5.84 -10.96 -19.39
CA GLU A 252 5.82 -10.73 -20.83
C GLU A 252 6.96 -9.79 -21.25
N ALA A 253 7.19 -8.72 -20.50
CA ALA A 253 8.36 -7.86 -20.73
C ALA A 253 9.68 -8.60 -20.50
N LEU A 254 9.78 -9.43 -19.46
CA LEU A 254 10.98 -10.21 -19.14
C LEU A 254 11.36 -11.15 -20.29
N ARG A 255 10.36 -11.76 -20.94
CA ARG A 255 10.59 -12.59 -22.13
C ARG A 255 11.35 -11.82 -23.21
N SER A 256 10.94 -10.58 -23.50
CA SER A 256 11.62 -9.73 -24.49
C SER A 256 13.00 -9.28 -24.02
N VAL A 257 13.17 -8.96 -22.73
CA VAL A 257 14.46 -8.59 -22.15
C VAL A 257 15.45 -9.77 -22.22
N LYS A 258 14.98 -11.01 -21.97
CA LYS A 258 15.81 -12.23 -22.03
C LYS A 258 16.44 -12.46 -23.40
N GLU A 259 15.77 -12.10 -24.48
CA GLU A 259 16.32 -12.21 -25.85
C GLU A 259 17.62 -11.40 -26.03
N LEU A 260 17.72 -10.26 -25.32
CA LEU A 260 18.91 -9.38 -25.36
C LEU A 260 19.90 -9.67 -24.23
N TYR A 261 19.38 -10.10 -23.07
CA TYR A 261 20.14 -10.34 -21.84
C TYR A 261 19.79 -11.71 -21.25
N SER A 262 20.35 -12.79 -21.80
CA SER A 262 20.02 -14.16 -21.40
C SER A 262 20.20 -14.43 -19.88
N GLY A 263 21.13 -13.71 -19.25
CA GLY A 263 21.39 -13.79 -17.80
C GLY A 263 20.53 -12.86 -16.94
N VAL A 264 19.51 -12.22 -17.49
CA VAL A 264 18.60 -11.34 -16.70
C VAL A 264 17.95 -12.10 -15.56
N LYS A 265 17.84 -11.45 -14.39
CA LYS A 265 17.16 -11.98 -13.21
C LYS A 265 16.05 -11.04 -12.76
N LEU A 266 14.86 -11.62 -12.56
CA LEU A 266 13.72 -10.97 -11.93
C LEU A 266 13.55 -11.50 -10.50
N TYR A 267 13.76 -10.64 -9.53
CA TYR A 267 13.51 -10.92 -8.12
C TYR A 267 12.12 -10.42 -7.71
N ILE A 268 11.35 -11.28 -7.05
CA ILE A 268 9.98 -11.00 -6.64
C ILE A 268 9.89 -11.21 -5.13
N ALA A 269 9.56 -10.15 -4.38
CA ALA A 269 9.32 -10.32 -2.95
C ALA A 269 7.95 -10.97 -2.70
N GLY A 270 7.92 -11.92 -1.77
CA GLY A 270 6.73 -12.69 -1.40
C GLY A 270 6.93 -14.19 -1.56
N ASP A 271 5.88 -14.94 -1.26
CA ASP A 271 5.92 -16.41 -1.23
C ASP A 271 6.27 -17.01 -2.60
N ASP A 272 7.08 -18.05 -2.58
CA ASP A 272 7.43 -18.80 -3.78
C ASP A 272 6.21 -19.58 -4.29
N ILE A 273 5.75 -19.21 -5.47
CA ILE A 273 4.64 -19.87 -6.16
C ILE A 273 5.10 -20.90 -7.21
N LEU A 274 6.40 -21.01 -7.45
CA LEU A 274 6.98 -21.99 -8.38
C LEU A 274 7.08 -23.37 -7.73
N THR A 275 7.51 -23.42 -6.47
CA THR A 275 7.72 -24.65 -5.74
C THR A 275 6.43 -25.08 -5.03
N VAL A 276 5.68 -25.97 -5.67
CA VAL A 276 4.50 -26.61 -5.05
C VAL A 276 4.91 -28.02 -4.63
N SER A 277 5.33 -28.15 -3.37
CA SER A 277 5.96 -29.37 -2.86
C SER A 277 4.95 -30.43 -2.37
N SER A 278 3.72 -30.03 -2.05
CA SER A 278 2.73 -30.92 -1.45
C SER A 278 1.35 -30.86 -2.12
N PHE A 279 0.58 -31.95 -1.99
CA PHE A 279 -0.80 -31.99 -2.43
C PHE A 279 -1.68 -30.92 -1.73
N LYS A 280 -1.36 -30.61 -0.45
CA LYS A 280 -2.05 -29.59 0.33
C LYS A 280 -1.83 -28.19 -0.24
N GLU A 281 -0.62 -27.89 -0.72
CA GLU A 281 -0.30 -26.62 -1.38
C GLU A 281 -1.02 -26.49 -2.71
N LYS A 282 -1.07 -27.58 -3.52
CA LYS A 282 -1.83 -27.60 -4.77
C LYS A 282 -3.33 -27.28 -4.59
N ILE A 283 -3.92 -27.75 -3.49
CA ILE A 283 -5.33 -27.47 -3.17
C ILE A 283 -5.52 -26.00 -2.75
N ARG A 284 -4.55 -25.42 -2.07
CA ARG A 284 -4.62 -24.05 -1.52
C ARG A 284 -4.23 -22.97 -2.53
N GLU A 285 -3.71 -23.33 -3.67
CA GLU A 285 -3.21 -22.41 -4.68
C GLU A 285 -4.35 -21.69 -5.41
N SER A 286 -4.21 -20.33 -5.55
CA SER A 286 -5.12 -19.53 -6.37
C SER A 286 -4.95 -19.81 -7.86
N TYR A 287 -5.99 -19.51 -8.66
CA TYR A 287 -5.85 -19.61 -10.11
C TYR A 287 -4.79 -18.65 -10.66
N TYR A 288 -4.69 -17.45 -10.09
CA TYR A 288 -3.66 -16.49 -10.50
C TYR A 288 -2.23 -17.05 -10.31
N SER A 289 -1.93 -17.68 -9.17
CA SER A 289 -0.63 -18.32 -8.96
C SER A 289 -0.35 -19.43 -9.99
N LYS A 290 -1.35 -20.26 -10.30
CA LYS A 290 -1.25 -21.28 -11.37
C LYS A 290 -1.01 -20.65 -12.74
N TYR A 291 -1.67 -19.54 -13.02
CA TYR A 291 -1.52 -18.81 -14.27
C TYR A 291 -0.09 -18.26 -14.42
N ILE A 292 0.42 -17.60 -13.40
CA ILE A 292 1.81 -17.09 -13.37
C ILE A 292 2.84 -18.19 -13.55
N ARG A 293 2.72 -19.30 -12.78
CA ARG A 293 3.64 -20.44 -12.93
C ARG A 293 3.62 -21.02 -14.33
N ARG A 294 2.43 -21.14 -14.94
CA ARG A 294 2.33 -21.58 -16.32
C ARG A 294 3.06 -20.67 -17.29
N LEU A 295 2.91 -19.34 -17.18
CA LEU A 295 3.62 -18.39 -18.03
C LEU A 295 5.14 -18.51 -17.89
N ILE A 296 5.66 -18.67 -16.67
CA ILE A 296 7.09 -18.83 -16.41
C ILE A 296 7.63 -20.09 -17.12
N ILE A 297 6.89 -21.19 -17.06
CA ILE A 297 7.29 -22.45 -17.70
C ILE A 297 7.15 -22.37 -19.23
N GLU A 298 6.01 -21.90 -19.74
CA GLU A 298 5.73 -21.81 -21.18
C GLU A 298 6.70 -20.86 -21.92
N TRP A 299 7.19 -19.82 -21.22
CA TRP A 299 8.13 -18.85 -21.78
C TRP A 299 9.59 -19.14 -21.44
N ASP A 300 9.87 -20.32 -20.86
CA ASP A 300 11.22 -20.71 -20.47
C ASP A 300 11.94 -19.69 -19.57
N LEU A 301 11.22 -19.15 -18.58
CA LEU A 301 11.73 -18.13 -17.66
C LEU A 301 12.14 -18.69 -16.29
N THR A 302 12.13 -20.00 -16.10
CA THR A 302 12.38 -20.64 -14.79
C THR A 302 13.72 -20.24 -14.19
N ASP A 303 14.76 -20.16 -14.99
CA ASP A 303 16.10 -19.76 -14.55
C ASP A 303 16.26 -18.24 -14.39
N ASN A 304 15.27 -17.44 -14.86
CA ASN A 304 15.32 -15.98 -14.83
C ASN A 304 14.49 -15.37 -13.70
N VAL A 305 13.64 -16.16 -13.04
CA VAL A 305 12.70 -15.69 -12.00
C VAL A 305 13.06 -16.29 -10.66
N GLU A 306 13.14 -15.45 -9.64
CA GLU A 306 13.42 -15.84 -8.25
C GLU A 306 12.43 -15.17 -7.30
N PHE A 307 11.71 -16.00 -6.51
CA PHE A 307 10.89 -15.53 -5.39
C PHE A 307 11.75 -15.51 -4.13
N THR A 308 11.89 -14.33 -3.53
CA THR A 308 12.81 -14.15 -2.38
C THR A 308 12.24 -14.63 -1.04
N GLY A 309 10.98 -15.05 -1.03
CA GLY A 309 10.22 -15.17 0.22
C GLY A 309 9.84 -13.81 0.81
N PRO A 310 9.10 -13.79 1.93
CA PRO A 310 8.81 -12.58 2.68
C PRO A 310 10.09 -11.92 3.18
N LEU A 311 10.28 -10.64 2.88
CA LEU A 311 11.45 -9.88 3.28
C LEU A 311 11.15 -9.00 4.49
N SER A 312 12.04 -9.01 5.49
CA SER A 312 12.05 -7.97 6.52
C SER A 312 12.38 -6.61 5.91
N GLU A 313 12.08 -5.52 6.61
CA GLU A 313 12.36 -4.16 6.16
C GLU A 313 13.80 -4.00 5.68
N GLU A 314 14.77 -4.45 6.47
CA GLU A 314 16.20 -4.34 6.14
C GLU A 314 16.57 -5.21 4.91
N LYS A 315 16.06 -6.43 4.80
CA LYS A 315 16.28 -7.28 3.62
C LYS A 315 15.65 -6.71 2.37
N MET A 316 14.47 -6.08 2.51
CA MET A 316 13.80 -5.37 1.42
C MET A 316 14.68 -4.21 0.92
N ARG A 317 15.18 -3.36 1.83
CA ARG A 317 16.10 -2.27 1.52
C ARG A 317 17.35 -2.77 0.79
N GLN A 318 17.96 -3.85 1.29
CA GLN A 318 19.14 -4.46 0.65
C GLN A 318 18.82 -4.98 -0.75
N ARG A 319 17.64 -5.58 -0.98
CA ARG A 319 17.24 -6.05 -2.30
C ARG A 319 17.08 -4.90 -3.29
N TYR A 320 16.48 -3.79 -2.87
CA TYR A 320 16.44 -2.57 -3.68
C TYR A 320 17.86 -2.13 -4.08
N LEU A 321 18.74 -1.93 -3.12
CA LEU A 321 20.12 -1.44 -3.36
C LEU A 321 20.93 -2.34 -4.29
N LYS A 322 20.66 -3.65 -4.30
CA LYS A 322 21.32 -4.61 -5.18
C LYS A 322 20.71 -4.70 -6.57
N SER A 323 19.57 -4.10 -6.82
CA SER A 323 18.86 -4.21 -8.09
C SER A 323 19.34 -3.15 -9.07
N ASN A 324 19.46 -3.51 -10.36
CA ASN A 324 19.78 -2.59 -11.44
C ASN A 324 18.60 -1.63 -11.70
N VAL A 325 17.37 -2.15 -11.60
CA VAL A 325 16.14 -1.42 -11.80
C VAL A 325 15.03 -1.97 -10.88
N PHE A 326 14.23 -1.07 -10.33
CA PHE A 326 12.98 -1.39 -9.70
C PHE A 326 11.82 -1.21 -10.68
N VAL A 327 10.91 -2.17 -10.74
CA VAL A 327 9.73 -2.11 -11.60
C VAL A 327 8.45 -2.12 -10.78
N SER A 328 7.55 -1.18 -11.08
CA SER A 328 6.17 -1.18 -10.64
C SER A 328 5.26 -1.39 -11.85
N ALA A 329 4.83 -2.65 -12.06
CA ALA A 329 3.99 -3.03 -13.21
C ALA A 329 2.49 -3.01 -12.90
N SER A 330 2.09 -2.33 -11.85
CA SER A 330 0.70 -2.30 -11.36
C SER A 330 -0.28 -1.75 -12.38
N SER A 331 -1.50 -2.30 -12.42
CA SER A 331 -2.59 -1.77 -13.26
C SER A 331 -3.24 -0.53 -12.70
N ILE A 332 -3.06 -0.27 -11.40
CA ILE A 332 -3.45 0.95 -10.69
C ILE A 332 -2.61 1.08 -9.41
N GLU A 333 -2.25 2.28 -9.06
CA GLU A 333 -1.64 2.65 -7.78
C GLU A 333 -2.21 3.99 -7.32
N ASN A 334 -2.32 4.16 -6.01
CA ASN A 334 -2.59 5.46 -5.44
C ASN A 334 -1.27 6.24 -5.27
N SER A 335 -0.66 6.21 -4.10
CA SER A 335 0.70 6.67 -3.85
C SER A 335 1.53 5.46 -3.43
N SER A 336 2.28 4.89 -4.37
CA SER A 336 2.96 3.60 -4.15
C SER A 336 4.12 3.71 -3.17
N ASN A 337 3.99 3.13 -1.98
CA ASN A 337 5.07 3.10 -0.99
C ASN A 337 6.33 2.40 -1.52
N SER A 338 6.18 1.38 -2.37
CA SER A 338 7.33 0.71 -2.97
C SER A 338 8.08 1.57 -4.00
N VAL A 339 7.38 2.43 -4.73
CA VAL A 339 7.99 3.46 -5.59
C VAL A 339 8.69 4.50 -4.72
N ALA A 340 8.06 4.97 -3.65
CA ALA A 340 8.65 5.93 -2.72
C ALA A 340 9.93 5.41 -2.06
N GLU A 341 9.94 4.14 -1.65
CA GLU A 341 11.11 3.46 -1.09
C GLU A 341 12.26 3.36 -2.11
N ALA A 342 11.97 3.01 -3.35
CA ALA A 342 12.97 3.01 -4.43
C ALA A 342 13.53 4.41 -4.68
N MET A 343 12.65 5.43 -4.73
CA MET A 343 13.06 6.84 -4.90
C MET A 343 13.98 7.32 -3.78
N LEU A 344 13.66 7.03 -2.51
CA LEU A 344 14.49 7.42 -1.37
C LEU A 344 15.89 6.82 -1.43
N LEU A 345 16.02 5.61 -1.97
CA LEU A 345 17.30 4.92 -2.17
C LEU A 345 18.01 5.32 -3.47
N GLY A 346 17.30 5.93 -4.42
CA GLY A 346 17.81 6.29 -5.75
C GLY A 346 17.98 5.10 -6.69
N VAL A 347 17.15 4.07 -6.55
CA VAL A 347 17.13 2.90 -7.44
C VAL A 347 16.35 3.23 -8.69
N PRO A 348 16.91 3.20 -9.91
CA PRO A 348 16.20 3.57 -11.12
C PRO A 348 14.85 2.86 -11.27
N ILE A 349 13.80 3.64 -11.54
CA ILE A 349 12.42 3.15 -11.56
C ILE A 349 11.87 3.12 -12.98
N VAL A 350 11.23 1.99 -13.32
CA VAL A 350 10.29 1.91 -14.45
C VAL A 350 8.92 1.57 -13.88
N SER A 351 7.93 2.44 -14.10
CA SER A 351 6.58 2.27 -13.56
C SER A 351 5.53 2.39 -14.66
N SER A 352 4.42 1.70 -14.49
CA SER A 352 3.23 1.92 -15.31
C SER A 352 2.70 3.35 -15.13
N PHE A 353 2.20 3.94 -16.20
CA PHE A 353 1.53 5.25 -16.20
C PHE A 353 0.09 5.06 -15.70
N VAL A 354 -0.08 4.99 -14.38
CA VAL A 354 -1.38 4.74 -13.74
C VAL A 354 -1.54 5.55 -12.46
N GLY A 355 -2.76 5.99 -12.19
CA GLY A 355 -3.15 6.63 -10.94
C GLY A 355 -2.14 7.69 -10.47
N GLY A 356 -1.79 7.62 -9.19
CA GLY A 356 -0.89 8.57 -8.55
C GLY A 356 0.61 8.37 -8.85
N CYS A 357 1.00 7.34 -9.62
CA CYS A 357 2.40 7.19 -10.06
C CYS A 357 2.89 8.42 -10.85
N THR A 358 1.99 9.09 -11.57
CA THR A 358 2.30 10.30 -12.34
C THR A 358 2.63 11.52 -11.48
N SER A 359 2.19 11.55 -10.23
CA SER A 359 2.58 12.59 -9.27
C SER A 359 3.97 12.34 -8.67
N LEU A 360 4.38 11.06 -8.58
CA LEU A 360 5.68 10.67 -8.06
C LEU A 360 6.77 10.72 -9.12
N ILE A 361 6.47 10.28 -10.34
CA ILE A 361 7.45 10.10 -11.42
C ILE A 361 7.15 11.08 -12.57
N GLU A 362 8.15 11.84 -12.93
CA GLU A 362 8.23 12.62 -14.16
C GLU A 362 9.07 11.84 -15.18
N HIS A 363 8.42 11.43 -16.26
CA HIS A 363 9.03 10.57 -17.26
C HIS A 363 10.31 11.13 -17.85
N GLY A 364 11.39 10.35 -17.84
CA GLY A 364 12.70 10.73 -18.35
C GLY A 364 13.51 11.65 -17.42
N VAL A 365 12.95 12.10 -16.31
CA VAL A 365 13.61 12.98 -15.33
C VAL A 365 14.01 12.20 -14.08
N ASN A 366 13.02 11.67 -13.35
CA ASN A 366 13.22 10.91 -12.12
C ASN A 366 12.52 9.54 -12.19
N GLY A 367 12.57 8.89 -13.33
CA GLY A 367 12.00 7.58 -13.58
C GLY A 367 11.45 7.47 -14.99
N LEU A 368 11.03 6.29 -15.38
CA LEU A 368 10.43 6.01 -16.67
C LEU A 368 9.00 5.51 -16.48
N LEU A 369 8.06 6.13 -17.21
CA LEU A 369 6.65 5.74 -17.21
C LEU A 369 6.31 5.07 -18.56
N TYR A 370 5.68 3.90 -18.50
CA TYR A 370 5.21 3.18 -19.68
C TYR A 370 3.69 2.99 -19.64
N GLN A 371 3.07 2.85 -20.79
CA GLN A 371 1.64 2.54 -20.91
C GLN A 371 1.37 1.16 -20.29
N ALA A 372 0.45 1.08 -19.33
CA ALA A 372 0.29 -0.06 -18.42
C ALA A 372 0.03 -1.42 -19.09
N ASP A 373 -0.57 -1.43 -20.28
CA ASP A 373 -0.84 -2.60 -21.11
C ASP A 373 0.20 -2.85 -22.22
N ALA A 374 1.36 -2.18 -22.13
CA ALA A 374 2.43 -2.25 -23.16
C ALA A 374 3.72 -2.91 -22.62
N PRO A 375 3.75 -4.24 -22.45
CA PRO A 375 4.93 -4.96 -21.95
C PRO A 375 6.19 -4.74 -22.81
N TYR A 376 6.04 -4.49 -24.11
CA TYR A 376 7.15 -4.14 -25.00
C TYR A 376 7.78 -2.79 -24.64
N MET A 377 7.02 -1.80 -24.16
CA MET A 377 7.57 -0.53 -23.68
C MET A 377 8.27 -0.70 -22.35
N LEU A 378 7.71 -1.54 -21.45
CA LEU A 378 8.37 -1.91 -20.20
C LEU A 378 9.73 -2.56 -20.48
N ALA A 379 9.79 -3.54 -21.40
CA ALA A 379 11.03 -4.19 -21.80
C ALA A 379 12.04 -3.19 -22.39
N TYR A 380 11.59 -2.27 -23.26
CA TYR A 380 12.42 -1.23 -23.84
C TYR A 380 13.07 -0.37 -22.75
N TYR A 381 12.30 0.14 -21.78
CA TYR A 381 12.84 1.00 -20.72
C TYR A 381 13.74 0.25 -19.72
N ILE A 382 13.48 -1.02 -19.46
CA ILE A 382 14.42 -1.85 -18.69
C ILE A 382 15.76 -1.96 -19.40
N CYS A 383 15.76 -2.21 -20.73
CA CYS A 383 16.98 -2.28 -21.53
C CYS A 383 17.70 -0.92 -21.58
N GLU A 384 16.99 0.19 -21.63
CA GLU A 384 17.56 1.54 -21.58
C GLU A 384 18.37 1.76 -20.29
N ILE A 385 17.81 1.38 -19.14
CA ILE A 385 18.50 1.44 -17.84
C ILE A 385 19.73 0.52 -17.83
N PHE A 386 19.65 -0.67 -18.41
CA PHE A 386 20.77 -1.61 -18.45
C PHE A 386 21.92 -1.13 -19.32
N GLN A 387 21.64 -0.44 -20.44
CA GLN A 387 22.61 0.01 -21.42
C GLN A 387 23.28 1.34 -21.05
N ASN A 388 22.54 2.22 -20.35
CA ASN A 388 22.97 3.59 -20.12
C ASN A 388 23.19 3.87 -18.62
N LYS A 389 24.40 3.56 -18.16
CA LYS A 389 24.83 3.78 -16.78
C LYS A 389 24.68 5.22 -16.30
N ASP A 390 25.05 6.19 -17.15
CA ASP A 390 25.01 7.60 -16.75
C ASP A 390 23.57 8.09 -16.65
N PHE A 391 22.69 7.61 -17.52
CA PHE A 391 21.26 7.87 -17.44
C PHE A 391 20.65 7.25 -16.18
N ALA A 392 20.97 5.98 -15.88
CA ALA A 392 20.50 5.31 -14.67
C ALA A 392 20.91 6.09 -13.40
N LYS A 393 22.17 6.53 -13.31
CA LYS A 393 22.67 7.37 -12.21
C LYS A 393 21.97 8.73 -12.14
N SER A 394 21.72 9.37 -13.28
CA SER A 394 21.04 10.65 -13.33
C SER A 394 19.60 10.56 -12.80
N ILE A 395 18.86 9.54 -13.26
CA ILE A 395 17.50 9.26 -12.78
C ILE A 395 17.51 9.03 -11.25
N GLY A 396 18.34 8.11 -10.76
CA GLY A 396 18.41 7.80 -9.33
C GLY A 396 18.74 9.02 -8.45
N LYS A 397 19.61 9.91 -8.92
CA LYS A 397 19.89 11.18 -8.20
C LYS A 397 18.63 12.06 -8.11
N LYS A 398 17.90 12.22 -9.22
CA LYS A 398 16.68 13.03 -9.28
C LYS A 398 15.52 12.42 -8.46
N GLU A 399 15.45 11.09 -8.39
CA GLU A 399 14.53 10.37 -7.52
C GLU A 399 14.74 10.76 -6.06
N VAL A 400 16.00 10.71 -5.57
CA VAL A 400 16.34 11.06 -4.19
C VAL A 400 16.02 12.53 -3.90
N GLU A 401 16.36 13.45 -4.81
CA GLU A 401 16.05 14.88 -4.66
C GLU A 401 14.54 15.09 -4.47
N LYS A 402 13.70 14.49 -5.30
CA LYS A 402 12.23 14.60 -5.21
C LYS A 402 11.67 13.89 -3.96
N ALA A 403 12.16 12.68 -3.68
CA ALA A 403 11.67 11.89 -2.54
C ALA A 403 11.96 12.56 -1.19
N ARG A 404 13.12 13.20 -1.03
CA ARG A 404 13.44 13.94 0.20
C ARG A 404 12.51 15.12 0.45
N MET A 405 12.01 15.77 -0.60
CA MET A 405 11.00 16.83 -0.45
C MET A 405 9.62 16.27 -0.12
N LEU A 406 9.21 15.19 -0.80
CA LEU A 406 7.87 14.62 -0.61
C LEU A 406 7.71 13.90 0.74
N TYR A 407 8.76 13.22 1.20
CA TYR A 407 8.73 12.36 2.38
C TYR A 407 9.53 12.94 3.56
N ASP A 408 9.67 14.28 3.60
CA ASP A 408 10.22 14.97 4.75
C ASP A 408 9.34 14.75 5.98
N LYS A 409 9.94 14.17 7.04
CA LYS A 409 9.20 13.75 8.22
C LYS A 409 8.63 14.92 9.01
N GLU A 410 9.38 16.02 9.10
CA GLU A 410 8.98 17.22 9.85
C GLU A 410 7.82 17.90 9.14
N LEU A 411 7.91 18.04 7.81
CA LEU A 411 6.85 18.61 6.98
C LEU A 411 5.55 17.78 7.02
N ILE A 412 5.66 16.45 7.01
CA ILE A 412 4.49 15.57 7.11
C ILE A 412 3.77 15.79 8.45
N VAL A 413 4.52 15.80 9.55
CA VAL A 413 3.95 16.04 10.89
C VAL A 413 3.33 17.44 10.98
N GLU A 414 4.02 18.46 10.47
CA GLU A 414 3.54 19.84 10.47
C GLU A 414 2.22 19.99 9.71
N ASN A 415 2.11 19.42 8.51
CA ASN A 415 0.88 19.42 7.71
C ASN A 415 -0.28 18.77 8.45
N ILE A 416 -0.06 17.62 9.09
CA ILE A 416 -1.10 16.93 9.86
C ILE A 416 -1.54 17.78 11.06
N LEU A 417 -0.59 18.31 11.83
CA LEU A 417 -0.89 19.12 13.02
C LEU A 417 -1.59 20.45 12.67
N GLN A 418 -1.17 21.07 11.58
CA GLN A 418 -1.79 22.30 11.09
C GLN A 418 -3.24 22.02 10.70
N THR A 419 -3.49 20.95 9.97
CA THR A 419 -4.86 20.53 9.62
C THR A 419 -5.73 20.26 10.84
N TYR A 420 -5.18 19.60 11.89
CA TYR A 420 -5.93 19.37 13.13
C TYR A 420 -6.31 20.69 13.81
N LYS A 421 -5.42 21.68 13.85
CA LYS A 421 -5.71 23.01 14.41
C LYS A 421 -6.82 23.70 13.63
N GLU A 422 -6.72 23.73 12.31
CA GLU A 422 -7.74 24.30 11.43
C GLU A 422 -9.12 23.66 11.63
N MET A 423 -9.16 22.33 11.75
CA MET A 423 -10.39 21.61 12.04
C MET A 423 -10.99 21.95 13.42
N LEU A 424 -10.16 22.31 14.40
CA LEU A 424 -10.64 22.64 15.75
C LEU A 424 -11.10 24.09 15.88
N GLU A 425 -10.65 24.97 15.00
CA GLU A 425 -11.05 26.40 14.96
C GLU A 425 -12.38 26.63 14.25
N THR A 426 -12.81 25.67 13.43
CA THR A 426 -14.13 25.65 12.76
C THR A 426 -15.21 25.00 13.62
#